data_d366ec60ffc4b3ba8ef34bc58305e785
#
_entry.id   d366ec60ffc4b3ba8ef34bc58305e785
#
_cell.length_a   1.000
_cell.length_b   1.000
_cell.length_c   1.000
_cell.angle_alpha   90.00
_cell.angle_beta   90.00
_cell.angle_gamma   90.00
#
_symmetry.space_group_name_H-M   'P 1'
#
loop_
_entity.id
_entity.type
_entity.pdbx_description
1 polymer ?
#
loop_
_entity_poly.entity_id
_entity_poly.type
_entity_poly.pdbx_seq_one_letter_code
_entity_poly.pdbx_strand_id
1 'polypeptide(L)'
;MRIVKHNVEPDARQFVIAPIGDIQWSGLPGQVAERHLTAHMKRCHELGAHYVGLGDYIDFMSPSNRLRLAQADLYDNATEVIRAKARQLTEEVHDKYLKQTASRWLGMVSGHHYTPLSGDETTDTLLAGWLHAPFTESVMYIRLQFSAAGGRSGQVDILALHGNGSAKALLTKLRKMSSHFPHVDLLLAGHCTARAVDSWAGIYPVERGDTLMLRDKPVWAVLGGGWSRAYQETETGYVEKAFLPPVTLGAPLITVVPEWTRQRRFIPSIRVEA
;
A
#
# COMPACT_ATOMS: atom_id res chain seq x y z
N MET A 1 14.19 -6.15 -2.21
CA MET A 1 13.84 -4.81 -1.64
C MET A 1 14.27 -3.74 -2.61
N ARG A 2 13.42 -2.75 -2.88
CA ARG A 2 13.74 -1.56 -3.68
C ARG A 2 13.74 -0.31 -2.78
N ILE A 3 14.68 0.59 -3.02
CA ILE A 3 14.79 1.86 -2.29
C ILE A 3 14.49 2.98 -3.28
N VAL A 4 13.58 3.89 -2.89
CA VAL A 4 13.21 5.05 -3.68
C VAL A 4 13.26 6.32 -2.83
N LYS A 5 13.58 7.45 -3.46
CA LYS A 5 13.60 8.76 -2.81
C LYS A 5 12.70 9.71 -3.59
N HIS A 6 11.82 10.39 -2.89
CA HIS A 6 10.96 11.42 -3.45
C HIS A 6 11.24 12.75 -2.76
N ASN A 7 11.49 13.78 -3.55
CA ASN A 7 11.58 15.13 -3.04
C ASN A 7 10.16 15.71 -2.94
N VAL A 8 9.77 16.11 -1.75
CA VAL A 8 8.52 16.83 -1.52
C VAL A 8 8.73 18.30 -1.91
N GLU A 9 7.69 18.92 -2.46
CA GLU A 9 7.75 20.34 -2.82
C GLU A 9 8.23 21.19 -1.64
N PRO A 10 9.10 22.16 -1.86
CA PRO A 10 9.59 23.04 -0.82
C PRO A 10 8.43 23.76 -0.11
N ASP A 11 8.56 23.91 1.22
CA ASP A 11 7.58 24.59 2.08
C ASP A 11 6.14 23.99 2.03
N ALA A 12 6.01 22.74 1.59
CA ALA A 12 4.73 22.03 1.65
C ALA A 12 4.16 22.04 3.07
N ARG A 13 2.90 22.46 3.22
CA ARG A 13 2.22 22.53 4.52
C ARG A 13 1.83 21.16 5.04
N GLN A 14 1.53 20.24 4.14
CA GLN A 14 1.21 18.85 4.43
C GLN A 14 1.52 17.97 3.22
N PHE A 15 1.66 16.68 3.46
CA PHE A 15 1.83 15.67 2.44
C PHE A 15 0.90 14.49 2.75
N VAL A 16 -0.03 14.20 1.85
CA VAL A 16 -1.04 13.15 2.05
C VAL A 16 -0.62 11.89 1.33
N ILE A 17 -0.68 10.76 2.04
CA ILE A 17 -0.36 9.43 1.53
C ILE A 17 -1.61 8.56 1.61
N ALA A 18 -1.98 7.93 0.50
CA ALA A 18 -3.06 6.97 0.40
C ALA A 18 -2.50 5.58 0.10
N PRO A 19 -2.45 4.67 1.08
CA PRO A 19 -2.19 3.26 0.80
C PRO A 19 -3.33 2.69 -0.04
N ILE A 20 -3.02 1.99 -1.13
CA ILE A 20 -4.00 1.35 -2.02
C ILE A 20 -3.57 -0.09 -2.27
N GLY A 21 -4.41 -1.03 -1.89
CA GLY A 21 -4.24 -2.45 -2.13
C GLY A 21 -5.56 -3.18 -1.92
N ASP A 22 -5.52 -4.50 -2.02
CA ASP A 22 -6.65 -5.39 -1.74
C ASP A 22 -7.95 -4.94 -2.43
N ILE A 23 -7.85 -4.41 -3.67
CA ILE A 23 -9.00 -4.08 -4.52
C ILE A 23 -9.70 -5.37 -4.94
N GLN A 24 -8.90 -6.39 -5.29
CA GLN A 24 -9.35 -7.74 -5.64
C GLN A 24 -10.41 -7.72 -6.74
N TRP A 25 -10.18 -6.93 -7.78
CA TRP A 25 -11.09 -6.81 -8.91
C TRP A 25 -11.13 -8.09 -9.73
N SER A 26 -12.31 -8.74 -9.79
CA SER A 26 -12.54 -9.97 -10.53
C SER A 26 -13.31 -9.76 -11.83
N GLY A 27 -13.82 -8.55 -12.08
CA GLY A 27 -14.74 -8.25 -13.16
C GLY A 27 -16.19 -8.69 -12.90
N LEU A 28 -16.47 -9.30 -11.74
CA LEU A 28 -17.82 -9.70 -11.38
C LEU A 28 -18.54 -8.55 -10.64
N PRO A 29 -19.78 -8.22 -11.04
CA PRO A 29 -20.56 -7.18 -10.37
C PRO A 29 -20.77 -7.50 -8.88
N GLY A 30 -20.66 -6.49 -8.03
CA GLY A 30 -21.02 -6.63 -6.62
C GLY A 30 -19.92 -7.15 -5.69
N GLN A 31 -18.86 -7.78 -6.17
CA GLN A 31 -17.77 -8.29 -5.31
C GLN A 31 -16.93 -7.17 -4.70
N VAL A 32 -16.69 -6.12 -5.42
CA VAL A 32 -15.96 -4.93 -4.92
C VAL A 32 -16.95 -3.86 -4.51
N ALA A 33 -16.67 -3.17 -3.43
CA ALA A 33 -17.44 -2.02 -2.94
C ALA A 33 -17.14 -0.78 -3.79
N GLU A 34 -17.52 -0.81 -5.09
CA GLU A 34 -17.16 0.21 -6.08
C GLU A 34 -17.51 1.63 -5.66
N ARG A 35 -18.67 1.85 -5.02
CA ARG A 35 -19.07 3.18 -4.53
C ARG A 35 -18.09 3.71 -3.48
N HIS A 36 -17.63 2.84 -2.56
CA HIS A 36 -16.68 3.23 -1.52
C HIS A 36 -15.29 3.50 -2.12
N LEU A 37 -14.84 2.64 -3.04
CA LEU A 37 -13.56 2.84 -3.73
C LEU A 37 -13.58 4.15 -4.53
N THR A 38 -14.61 4.40 -5.33
CA THR A 38 -14.75 5.63 -6.10
C THR A 38 -14.77 6.88 -5.20
N ALA A 39 -15.53 6.85 -4.09
CA ALA A 39 -15.58 7.95 -3.15
C ALA A 39 -14.22 8.22 -2.49
N HIS A 40 -13.50 7.14 -2.12
CA HIS A 40 -12.16 7.25 -1.57
C HIS A 40 -11.17 7.85 -2.58
N MET A 41 -11.15 7.35 -3.82
CA MET A 41 -10.27 7.88 -4.87
C MET A 41 -10.56 9.35 -5.16
N LYS A 42 -11.84 9.75 -5.18
CA LYS A 42 -12.23 11.15 -5.32
C LYS A 42 -11.68 12.00 -4.17
N ARG A 43 -11.84 11.55 -2.92
CA ARG A 43 -11.27 12.24 -1.74
C ARG A 43 -9.76 12.35 -1.81
N CYS A 44 -9.07 11.27 -2.21
CA CYS A 44 -7.62 11.29 -2.42
C CYS A 44 -7.20 12.35 -3.47
N HIS A 45 -7.96 12.44 -4.56
CA HIS A 45 -7.69 13.42 -5.61
C HIS A 45 -7.87 14.86 -5.10
N GLU A 46 -8.96 15.15 -4.39
CA GLU A 46 -9.25 16.45 -3.78
C GLU A 46 -8.18 16.88 -2.77
N LEU A 47 -7.61 15.92 -2.04
CA LEU A 47 -6.53 16.15 -1.08
C LEU A 47 -5.13 16.21 -1.72
N GLY A 48 -5.00 15.99 -3.02
CA GLY A 48 -3.72 15.92 -3.70
C GLY A 48 -2.85 14.76 -3.23
N ALA A 49 -3.44 13.64 -2.83
CA ALA A 49 -2.73 12.51 -2.24
C ALA A 49 -1.71 11.87 -3.20
N HIS A 50 -0.65 11.34 -2.63
CA HIS A 50 0.30 10.44 -3.27
C HIS A 50 0.02 9.00 -2.82
N TYR A 51 0.30 8.04 -3.67
CA TYR A 51 -0.16 6.67 -3.47
C TYR A 51 0.98 5.71 -3.14
N VAL A 52 0.71 4.74 -2.28
CA VAL A 52 1.58 3.59 -2.04
C VAL A 52 0.79 2.32 -2.32
N GLY A 53 1.23 1.58 -3.31
CA GLY A 53 0.56 0.34 -3.72
C GLY A 53 0.97 -0.84 -2.84
N LEU A 54 -0.02 -1.54 -2.30
CA LEU A 54 0.17 -2.64 -1.35
C LEU A 54 -0.17 -4.03 -1.91
N GLY A 55 -0.43 -4.14 -3.22
CA GLY A 55 -0.71 -5.41 -3.89
C GLY A 55 -2.20 -5.80 -3.93
N ASP A 56 -2.48 -6.96 -4.53
CA ASP A 56 -3.81 -7.56 -4.68
C ASP A 56 -4.81 -6.63 -5.37
N TYR A 57 -4.42 -6.04 -6.51
CA TYR A 57 -5.27 -5.12 -7.28
C TYR A 57 -6.36 -5.85 -8.05
N ILE A 58 -6.05 -7.06 -8.57
CA ILE A 58 -7.02 -7.94 -9.22
C ILE A 58 -7.14 -9.24 -8.45
N ASP A 59 -8.26 -9.96 -8.62
CA ASP A 59 -8.43 -11.35 -8.19
C ASP A 59 -9.05 -12.15 -9.33
N PHE A 60 -8.22 -12.57 -10.26
CA PHE A 60 -8.67 -13.42 -11.36
C PHE A 60 -8.54 -14.90 -11.00
N MET A 61 -7.48 -15.25 -10.27
CA MET A 61 -7.23 -16.59 -9.78
C MET A 61 -6.53 -16.57 -8.45
N SER A 62 -7.08 -17.28 -7.46
CA SER A 62 -6.39 -17.46 -6.19
C SER A 62 -5.06 -18.20 -6.36
N PRO A 63 -4.08 -18.05 -5.46
CA PRO A 63 -2.83 -18.81 -5.50
C PRO A 63 -3.03 -20.32 -5.60
N SER A 64 -4.05 -20.86 -4.93
CA SER A 64 -4.43 -22.28 -5.00
C SER A 64 -4.94 -22.71 -6.38
N ASN A 65 -5.68 -21.85 -7.06
CA ASN A 65 -6.15 -22.13 -8.43
C ASN A 65 -5.00 -22.03 -9.44
N ARG A 66 -4.06 -21.11 -9.28
CA ARG A 66 -2.87 -21.02 -10.12
C ARG A 66 -2.03 -22.30 -10.09
N LEU A 67 -1.83 -22.86 -8.90
CA LEU A 67 -1.12 -24.15 -8.74
C LEU A 67 -1.85 -25.29 -9.45
N ARG A 68 -3.17 -25.38 -9.30
CA ARG A 68 -3.98 -26.39 -10.00
C ARG A 68 -3.92 -26.25 -11.51
N LEU A 69 -3.95 -25.03 -12.02
CA LEU A 69 -3.85 -24.75 -13.45
C LEU A 69 -2.46 -25.07 -14.00
N ALA A 70 -1.40 -24.72 -13.26
CA ALA A 70 -0.03 -25.08 -13.62
C ALA A 70 0.19 -26.60 -13.66
N GLN A 71 -0.53 -27.35 -12.81
CA GLN A 71 -0.51 -28.82 -12.78
C GLN A 71 -1.42 -29.46 -13.82
N ALA A 72 -2.37 -28.71 -14.39
CA ALA A 72 -3.37 -29.22 -15.33
C ALA A 72 -2.87 -29.37 -16.77
N ASP A 73 -1.60 -29.04 -17.05
CA ASP A 73 -0.96 -29.14 -18.37
C ASP A 73 -1.83 -28.51 -19.46
N LEU A 74 -2.18 -27.25 -19.28
CA LEU A 74 -3.10 -26.52 -20.16
C LEU A 74 -2.49 -26.33 -21.54
N TYR A 75 -3.32 -26.48 -22.58
CA TYR A 75 -2.95 -26.13 -23.94
C TYR A 75 -2.59 -24.64 -24.06
N ASP A 76 -1.70 -24.29 -24.98
CA ASP A 76 -1.22 -22.93 -25.21
C ASP A 76 -2.37 -21.92 -25.43
N ASN A 77 -3.40 -22.32 -26.22
CA ASN A 77 -4.56 -21.46 -26.43
C ASN A 77 -5.37 -21.17 -25.16
N ALA A 78 -5.47 -22.10 -24.22
CA ALA A 78 -6.13 -21.87 -22.94
C ALA A 78 -5.33 -20.89 -22.08
N THR A 79 -4.01 -21.03 -22.08
CA THR A 79 -3.09 -20.10 -21.40
C THR A 79 -3.22 -18.68 -21.95
N GLU A 80 -3.31 -18.52 -23.27
CA GLU A 80 -3.50 -17.23 -23.92
C GLU A 80 -4.83 -16.55 -23.54
N VAL A 81 -5.93 -17.32 -23.48
CA VAL A 81 -7.24 -16.81 -23.03
C VAL A 81 -7.18 -16.32 -21.59
N ILE A 82 -6.49 -17.05 -20.70
CA ILE A 82 -6.31 -16.69 -19.30
C ILE A 82 -5.52 -15.38 -19.19
N ARG A 83 -4.41 -15.27 -19.92
CA ARG A 83 -3.56 -14.05 -19.94
C ARG A 83 -4.33 -12.85 -20.49
N ALA A 84 -5.06 -13.03 -21.58
CA ALA A 84 -5.88 -11.97 -22.16
C ALA A 84 -6.94 -11.47 -21.18
N LYS A 85 -7.61 -12.37 -20.45
CA LYS A 85 -8.59 -11.99 -19.44
C LYS A 85 -7.95 -11.27 -18.25
N ALA A 86 -6.80 -11.73 -17.75
CA ALA A 86 -6.08 -11.09 -16.68
C ALA A 86 -5.64 -9.65 -17.07
N ARG A 87 -5.14 -9.48 -18.30
CA ARG A 87 -4.80 -8.16 -18.85
C ARG A 87 -6.03 -7.25 -18.92
N GLN A 88 -7.16 -7.74 -19.43
CA GLN A 88 -8.42 -6.98 -19.48
C GLN A 88 -8.84 -6.50 -18.09
N LEU A 89 -8.80 -7.37 -17.06
CA LEU A 89 -9.15 -6.99 -15.69
C LEU A 89 -8.21 -5.92 -15.12
N THR A 90 -6.94 -5.98 -15.49
CA THR A 90 -5.95 -4.97 -15.09
C THR A 90 -6.26 -3.61 -15.75
N GLU A 91 -6.64 -3.61 -17.04
CA GLU A 91 -7.09 -2.41 -17.75
C GLU A 91 -8.35 -1.82 -17.12
N GLU A 92 -9.31 -2.65 -16.75
CA GLU A 92 -10.54 -2.20 -16.08
C GLU A 92 -10.25 -1.49 -14.76
N VAL A 93 -9.37 -2.04 -13.90
CA VAL A 93 -8.96 -1.39 -12.64
C VAL A 93 -8.23 -0.07 -12.91
N HIS A 94 -7.29 -0.09 -13.86
CA HIS A 94 -6.58 1.11 -14.26
C HIS A 94 -7.55 2.19 -14.71
N ASP A 95 -8.38 1.92 -15.71
CA ASP A 95 -9.22 2.94 -16.35
C ASP A 95 -10.34 3.45 -15.45
N LYS A 96 -10.95 2.56 -14.65
CA LYS A 96 -12.04 2.94 -13.73
C LYS A 96 -11.55 3.77 -12.53
N TYR A 97 -10.41 3.41 -11.94
CA TYR A 97 -10.06 3.91 -10.61
C TYR A 97 -8.69 4.60 -10.53
N LEU A 98 -7.68 4.13 -11.30
CA LEU A 98 -6.31 4.50 -11.05
C LEU A 98 -5.68 5.42 -12.10
N LYS A 99 -6.22 5.51 -13.30
CA LYS A 99 -5.68 6.31 -14.41
C LYS A 99 -5.36 7.76 -14.04
N GLN A 100 -6.23 8.40 -13.27
CA GLN A 100 -6.04 9.79 -12.85
C GLN A 100 -4.95 9.97 -11.79
N THR A 101 -4.42 8.86 -11.24
CA THR A 101 -3.38 8.87 -10.22
C THR A 101 -1.98 8.69 -10.79
N ALA A 102 -1.84 8.48 -12.11
CA ALA A 102 -0.56 8.31 -12.78
C ALA A 102 0.43 9.39 -12.36
N SER A 103 1.71 9.01 -12.20
CA SER A 103 2.80 9.89 -11.74
C SER A 103 2.71 10.39 -10.29
N ARG A 104 1.71 9.97 -9.50
CA ARG A 104 1.61 10.28 -8.07
C ARG A 104 1.94 9.08 -7.17
N TRP A 105 2.47 8.00 -7.72
CA TRP A 105 2.81 6.80 -6.98
C TRP A 105 4.22 6.89 -6.41
N LEU A 106 4.32 6.78 -5.09
CA LEU A 106 5.59 6.73 -4.38
C LEU A 106 6.27 5.37 -4.58
N GLY A 107 5.47 4.33 -4.79
CA GLY A 107 5.90 2.99 -5.11
C GLY A 107 4.78 1.97 -5.00
N MET A 108 5.01 0.80 -5.59
CA MET A 108 4.06 -0.31 -5.56
C MET A 108 4.78 -1.62 -5.23
N VAL A 109 4.16 -2.44 -4.40
CA VAL A 109 4.61 -3.81 -4.13
C VAL A 109 3.66 -4.81 -4.74
N SER A 110 4.15 -6.01 -5.04
CA SER A 110 3.31 -7.11 -5.52
C SER A 110 2.46 -7.67 -4.40
N GLY A 111 1.27 -8.13 -4.78
CA GLY A 111 0.40 -8.91 -3.91
C GLY A 111 0.58 -10.43 -4.10
N HIS A 112 -0.41 -11.18 -3.62
CA HIS A 112 -0.50 -12.65 -3.81
C HIS A 112 -1.40 -13.03 -4.98
N HIS A 113 -2.28 -12.13 -5.42
CA HIS A 113 -3.31 -12.37 -6.44
C HIS A 113 -2.92 -11.91 -7.84
N TYR A 114 -1.63 -11.67 -8.11
CA TYR A 114 -1.17 -11.36 -9.46
C TYR A 114 -1.26 -12.56 -10.41
N THR A 115 -1.42 -12.31 -11.69
CA THR A 115 -1.38 -13.32 -12.76
C THR A 115 -0.15 -13.10 -13.63
N PRO A 116 0.69 -14.14 -13.87
CA PRO A 116 1.75 -14.08 -14.87
C PRO A 116 1.18 -13.87 -16.27
N LEU A 117 1.77 -12.97 -17.04
CA LEU A 117 1.36 -12.67 -18.42
C LEU A 117 2.32 -13.30 -19.43
N SER A 118 3.42 -12.65 -19.74
CA SER A 118 4.44 -13.17 -20.66
C SER A 118 5.84 -12.80 -20.17
N GLY A 119 6.79 -13.69 -20.30
CA GLY A 119 8.14 -13.50 -19.73
C GLY A 119 8.03 -13.20 -18.23
N ASP A 120 8.67 -12.11 -17.78
CA ASP A 120 8.63 -11.66 -16.39
C ASP A 120 7.48 -10.68 -16.10
N GLU A 121 6.58 -10.42 -17.09
CA GLU A 121 5.46 -9.52 -16.91
C GLU A 121 4.35 -10.18 -16.09
N THR A 122 3.82 -9.44 -15.12
CA THR A 122 2.66 -9.80 -14.32
C THR A 122 1.61 -8.69 -14.40
N THR A 123 0.39 -8.97 -13.96
CA THR A 123 -0.66 -7.93 -13.85
C THR A 123 -0.23 -6.76 -12.97
N ASP A 124 0.56 -7.01 -11.93
CA ASP A 124 1.04 -5.97 -11.01
C ASP A 124 2.15 -5.12 -11.66
N THR A 125 3.10 -5.74 -12.38
CA THR A 125 4.14 -5.00 -13.11
C THR A 125 3.56 -4.18 -14.26
N LEU A 126 2.57 -4.71 -14.96
CA LEU A 126 1.86 -4.02 -16.03
C LEU A 126 1.14 -2.77 -15.51
N LEU A 127 0.38 -2.93 -14.41
CA LEU A 127 -0.33 -1.82 -13.76
C LEU A 127 0.66 -0.75 -13.27
N ALA A 128 1.76 -1.16 -12.64
CA ALA A 128 2.81 -0.23 -12.19
C ALA A 128 3.43 0.54 -13.36
N GLY A 129 3.63 -0.09 -14.51
CA GLY A 129 4.10 0.54 -15.73
C GLY A 129 3.16 1.64 -16.21
N TRP A 130 1.85 1.39 -16.31
CA TRP A 130 0.85 2.38 -16.73
C TRP A 130 0.73 3.56 -15.75
N LEU A 131 0.95 3.31 -14.47
CA LEU A 131 0.90 4.32 -13.41
C LEU A 131 2.23 5.08 -13.24
N HIS A 132 3.26 4.72 -14.00
CA HIS A 132 4.63 5.22 -13.86
C HIS A 132 5.18 5.07 -12.42
N ALA A 133 4.82 3.99 -11.75
CA ALA A 133 5.17 3.72 -10.37
C ALA A 133 6.47 2.92 -10.24
N PRO A 134 7.38 3.26 -9.34
CA PRO A 134 8.44 2.34 -8.92
C PRO A 134 7.82 1.03 -8.39
N PHE A 135 8.31 -0.13 -8.83
CA PHE A 135 7.74 -1.42 -8.46
C PHE A 135 8.76 -2.38 -7.87
N THR A 136 8.34 -3.22 -6.93
CA THR A 136 9.11 -4.36 -6.41
C THR A 136 8.19 -5.49 -5.99
N GLU A 137 8.65 -6.72 -6.08
CA GLU A 137 7.88 -7.91 -5.71
C GLU A 137 7.70 -8.09 -4.19
N SER A 138 8.51 -7.46 -3.36
CA SER A 138 8.53 -7.77 -1.94
C SER A 138 8.38 -6.55 -1.03
N VAL A 139 9.46 -5.85 -0.76
CA VAL A 139 9.52 -4.75 0.20
C VAL A 139 10.07 -3.50 -0.47
N MET A 140 9.40 -2.37 -0.25
CA MET A 140 9.84 -1.08 -0.71
C MET A 140 10.18 -0.16 0.46
N TYR A 141 11.35 0.43 0.40
CA TYR A 141 11.76 1.49 1.31
C TYR A 141 11.62 2.82 0.59
N ILE A 142 10.79 3.72 1.11
CA ILE A 142 10.48 5.01 0.50
C ILE A 142 10.96 6.11 1.43
N ARG A 143 11.80 7.00 0.93
CA ARG A 143 12.21 8.22 1.65
C ARG A 143 11.53 9.43 1.06
N LEU A 144 10.75 10.13 1.88
CA LEU A 144 10.24 11.46 1.56
C LEU A 144 11.21 12.50 2.10
N GLN A 145 11.78 13.28 1.21
CA GLN A 145 12.71 14.35 1.55
C GLN A 145 11.97 15.68 1.57
N PHE A 146 11.84 16.28 2.73
CA PHE A 146 11.26 17.60 2.91
C PHE A 146 12.36 18.67 2.91
N SER A 147 12.04 19.83 2.34
CA SER A 147 12.90 21.00 2.36
C SER A 147 12.09 22.24 2.69
N ALA A 148 12.73 23.20 3.34
CA ALA A 148 12.14 24.49 3.65
C ALA A 148 13.16 25.62 3.54
N ALA A 149 12.69 26.86 3.51
CA ALA A 149 13.51 28.06 3.41
C ALA A 149 14.67 28.08 4.42
N GLY A 150 15.79 28.65 4.04
CA GLY A 150 17.01 28.72 4.88
C GLY A 150 17.79 27.39 4.93
N GLY A 151 17.67 26.54 3.92
CA GLY A 151 18.43 25.28 3.79
C GLY A 151 18.04 24.19 4.79
N ARG A 152 16.84 24.29 5.37
CA ARG A 152 16.31 23.25 6.26
C ARG A 152 15.93 22.00 5.47
N SER A 153 16.28 20.83 5.98
CA SER A 153 15.91 19.55 5.39
C SER A 153 15.46 18.56 6.46
N GLY A 154 14.53 17.70 6.11
CA GLY A 154 14.03 16.64 6.96
C GLY A 154 13.53 15.47 6.14
N GLN A 155 13.31 14.33 6.77
CA GLN A 155 12.89 13.13 6.06
C GLN A 155 11.82 12.36 6.84
N VAL A 156 10.98 11.65 6.10
CA VAL A 156 10.09 10.62 6.62
C VAL A 156 10.38 9.34 5.84
N ASP A 157 10.68 8.28 6.55
CA ASP A 157 11.02 6.98 5.99
C ASP A 157 9.86 6.00 6.14
N ILE A 158 9.46 5.38 5.04
CA ILE A 158 8.33 4.47 4.93
C ILE A 158 8.83 3.10 4.50
N LEU A 159 8.35 2.05 5.14
CA LEU A 159 8.53 0.67 4.70
C LEU A 159 7.17 0.13 4.25
N ALA A 160 7.06 -0.27 2.99
CA ALA A 160 5.83 -0.80 2.41
C ALA A 160 6.02 -2.25 1.95
N LEU A 161 5.04 -3.11 2.25
CA LEU A 161 5.02 -4.51 1.85
C LEU A 161 3.55 -5.00 1.71
N HIS A 162 3.35 -6.12 1.02
CA HIS A 162 2.01 -6.72 1.00
C HIS A 162 1.70 -7.43 2.32
N GLY A 163 2.62 -8.25 2.81
CA GLY A 163 2.44 -8.97 4.06
C GLY A 163 1.76 -10.35 3.92
N ASN A 164 1.41 -10.95 5.04
CA ASN A 164 0.67 -12.21 5.12
C ASN A 164 0.11 -12.46 6.53
N GLY A 165 -0.99 -13.22 6.63
CA GLY A 165 -1.63 -13.63 7.88
C GLY A 165 -2.71 -12.65 8.36
N SER A 166 -3.22 -12.85 9.58
CA SER A 166 -4.27 -11.99 10.15
C SER A 166 -3.77 -10.59 10.51
N ALA A 167 -4.68 -9.63 10.65
CA ALA A 167 -4.36 -8.25 11.02
C ALA A 167 -3.49 -8.16 12.29
N LYS A 168 -3.86 -8.89 13.35
CA LYS A 168 -3.08 -8.94 14.60
C LYS A 168 -1.68 -9.52 14.38
N ALA A 169 -1.56 -10.60 13.62
CA ALA A 169 -0.26 -11.21 13.33
C ALA A 169 0.61 -10.28 12.50
N LEU A 170 0.02 -9.59 11.53
CA LEU A 170 0.73 -8.66 10.65
C LEU A 170 1.23 -7.43 11.42
N LEU A 171 0.41 -6.80 12.26
CA LEU A 171 0.85 -5.72 13.15
C LEU A 171 2.02 -6.15 14.06
N THR A 172 1.96 -7.37 14.61
CA THR A 172 3.05 -7.93 15.42
C THR A 172 4.34 -8.09 14.60
N LYS A 173 4.24 -8.55 13.33
CA LYS A 173 5.39 -8.66 12.43
C LYS A 173 5.96 -7.29 12.08
N LEU A 174 5.12 -6.29 11.77
CA LEU A 174 5.55 -4.93 11.50
C LEU A 174 6.30 -4.33 12.70
N ARG A 175 5.80 -4.55 13.91
CA ARG A 175 6.48 -4.11 15.14
C ARG A 175 7.87 -4.75 15.29
N LYS A 176 8.01 -6.04 14.99
CA LYS A 176 9.34 -6.69 14.96
C LYS A 176 10.22 -6.13 13.87
N MET A 177 9.68 -5.88 12.68
CA MET A 177 10.45 -5.30 11.57
C MET A 177 11.00 -3.92 11.93
N SER A 178 10.29 -3.09 12.67
CA SER A 178 10.77 -1.76 13.06
C SER A 178 12.08 -1.80 13.87
N SER A 179 12.36 -2.87 14.59
CA SER A 179 13.63 -3.03 15.31
C SER A 179 14.83 -3.22 14.37
N HIS A 180 14.59 -3.74 13.17
CA HIS A 180 15.61 -3.89 12.13
C HIS A 180 15.74 -2.67 11.22
N PHE A 181 14.74 -1.78 11.25
CA PHE A 181 14.71 -0.53 10.49
C PHE A 181 14.45 0.66 11.43
N PRO A 182 15.40 1.03 12.30
CA PRO A 182 15.19 1.99 13.38
C PRO A 182 14.89 3.41 12.91
N HIS A 183 15.15 3.71 11.64
CA HIS A 183 14.88 5.05 11.07
C HIS A 183 13.48 5.16 10.44
N VAL A 184 12.75 4.05 10.29
CA VAL A 184 11.41 4.06 9.71
C VAL A 184 10.42 4.77 10.63
N ASP A 185 9.62 5.65 10.04
CA ASP A 185 8.53 6.39 10.71
C ASP A 185 7.20 5.69 10.53
N LEU A 186 7.02 5.02 9.36
CA LEU A 186 5.75 4.48 8.91
C LEU A 186 5.94 3.12 8.24
N LEU A 187 5.24 2.11 8.73
CA LEU A 187 5.18 0.77 8.14
C LEU A 187 3.80 0.57 7.54
N LEU A 188 3.73 0.26 6.25
CA LEU A 188 2.49 0.03 5.51
C LEU A 188 2.41 -1.42 5.08
N ALA A 189 1.26 -2.05 5.28
CA ALA A 189 1.03 -3.41 4.79
C ALA A 189 -0.39 -3.58 4.23
N GLY A 190 -0.50 -4.39 3.17
CA GLY A 190 -1.74 -4.87 2.58
C GLY A 190 -2.17 -6.23 3.14
N HIS A 191 -2.67 -7.11 2.25
CA HIS A 191 -3.11 -8.49 2.51
C HIS A 191 -4.32 -8.64 3.43
N CYS A 192 -4.44 -7.79 4.43
CA CYS A 192 -5.59 -7.78 5.34
C CYS A 192 -6.61 -6.77 4.87
N THR A 193 -7.82 -7.23 4.57
CA THR A 193 -8.94 -6.35 4.23
C THR A 193 -9.41 -5.50 5.42
N ALA A 194 -9.01 -5.86 6.65
CA ALA A 194 -9.26 -5.04 7.84
C ALA A 194 -8.33 -3.83 7.90
N ARG A 195 -8.91 -2.64 8.04
CA ARG A 195 -8.15 -1.44 8.40
C ARG A 195 -7.70 -1.52 9.84
N ALA A 196 -6.43 -1.29 10.11
CA ALA A 196 -5.92 -1.23 11.46
C ALA A 196 -4.72 -0.27 11.54
N VAL A 197 -4.59 0.35 12.68
CA VAL A 197 -3.49 1.28 12.99
C VAL A 197 -2.94 0.91 14.37
N ASP A 198 -1.63 0.83 14.47
CA ASP A 198 -0.91 0.70 15.72
C ASP A 198 0.23 1.71 15.77
N SER A 199 0.63 2.12 16.95
CA SER A 199 1.76 3.03 17.13
C SER A 199 2.53 2.72 18.39
N TRP A 200 3.83 2.96 18.36
CA TRP A 200 4.72 2.82 19.51
C TRP A 200 5.85 3.84 19.46
N ALA A 201 6.49 4.09 20.60
CA ALA A 201 7.67 4.93 20.66
C ALA A 201 8.94 4.10 20.43
N GLY A 202 9.74 4.51 19.44
CA GLY A 202 11.13 4.11 19.34
C GLY A 202 11.99 5.07 20.15
N ILE A 203 12.87 4.56 20.99
CA ILE A 203 13.82 5.38 21.79
C ILE A 203 15.19 5.28 21.13
N TYR A 204 15.83 6.42 20.87
CA TYR A 204 17.14 6.47 20.25
C TYR A 204 18.01 7.59 20.86
N PRO A 205 19.34 7.39 20.93
CA PRO A 205 20.27 8.40 21.41
C PRO A 205 20.45 9.54 20.39
N VAL A 206 20.51 10.75 20.87
CA VAL A 206 20.81 11.97 20.09
C VAL A 206 21.90 12.76 20.79
N GLU A 207 22.96 13.11 20.08
CA GLU A 207 23.99 14.01 20.56
C GLU A 207 23.55 15.47 20.40
N ARG A 208 23.79 16.24 21.46
CA ARG A 208 23.58 17.69 21.47
C ARG A 208 24.79 18.38 22.11
N GLY A 209 25.69 18.84 21.27
CA GLY A 209 27.04 19.22 21.75
C GLY A 209 27.69 18.01 22.40
N ASP A 210 28.23 18.17 23.59
CA ASP A 210 28.87 17.10 24.37
C ASP A 210 27.87 16.26 25.19
N THR A 211 26.57 16.46 25.01
CA THR A 211 25.56 15.78 25.82
C THR A 211 24.82 14.72 24.98
N LEU A 212 24.81 13.48 25.45
CA LEU A 212 23.98 12.39 24.90
C LEU A 212 22.60 12.41 25.57
N MET A 213 21.56 12.46 24.77
CA MET A 213 20.17 12.49 25.25
C MET A 213 19.36 11.37 24.57
N LEU A 214 18.41 10.78 25.28
CA LEU A 214 17.43 9.88 24.70
C LEU A 214 16.23 10.68 24.17
N ARG A 215 15.76 10.31 22.99
CA ARG A 215 14.54 10.85 22.39
C ARG A 215 13.62 9.73 22.00
N ASP A 216 12.35 10.00 22.10
CA ASP A 216 11.29 9.18 21.53
C ASP A 216 11.00 9.63 20.09
N LYS A 217 10.65 8.66 19.26
CA LYS A 217 10.18 8.84 17.90
C LYS A 217 8.96 7.95 17.74
N PRO A 218 7.79 8.49 17.43
CA PRO A 218 6.63 7.67 17.14
C PRO A 218 6.87 6.89 15.84
N VAL A 219 6.56 5.59 15.88
CA VAL A 219 6.54 4.70 14.71
C VAL A 219 5.12 4.23 14.52
N TRP A 220 4.63 4.33 13.31
CA TRP A 220 3.27 3.97 12.94
C TRP A 220 3.26 2.71 12.07
N ALA A 221 2.36 1.77 12.39
CA ALA A 221 2.02 0.65 11.53
C ALA A 221 0.58 0.79 11.05
N VAL A 222 0.37 0.73 9.73
CA VAL A 222 -0.92 0.96 9.11
C VAL A 222 -1.22 -0.19 8.15
N LEU A 223 -2.35 -0.85 8.34
CA LEU A 223 -2.89 -1.83 7.40
C LEU A 223 -3.81 -1.13 6.39
N GLY A 224 -3.58 -1.40 5.11
CA GLY A 224 -4.22 -0.72 3.99
C GLY A 224 -5.72 -0.89 3.89
N GLY A 225 -6.29 -1.92 4.58
CA GLY A 225 -7.70 -2.23 4.40
C GLY A 225 -8.00 -2.86 3.04
N GLY A 226 -9.28 -2.94 2.67
CA GLY A 226 -9.68 -3.59 1.41
C GLY A 226 -11.06 -3.17 0.96
N TRP A 227 -11.45 -3.67 -0.20
CA TRP A 227 -12.65 -3.26 -0.92
C TRP A 227 -13.60 -4.41 -1.24
N SER A 228 -13.22 -5.65 -0.89
CA SER A 228 -14.04 -6.84 -1.14
C SER A 228 -15.27 -6.84 -0.26
N ARG A 229 -16.44 -6.99 -0.88
CA ARG A 229 -17.71 -7.15 -0.16
C ARG A 229 -17.85 -8.59 0.31
N ALA A 230 -18.39 -8.76 1.50
CA ALA A 230 -18.65 -10.06 2.11
C ALA A 230 -20.10 -10.15 2.59
N TYR A 231 -20.57 -11.37 2.85
CA TYR A 231 -21.89 -11.66 3.38
C TYR A 231 -23.04 -11.09 2.55
N GLN A 232 -22.99 -11.35 1.24
CA GLN A 232 -24.05 -10.96 0.31
C GLN A 232 -25.11 -12.06 0.22
N GLU A 233 -26.38 -11.67 0.03
CA GLU A 233 -27.51 -12.63 0.03
C GLU A 233 -27.46 -13.68 -1.10
N THR A 234 -26.83 -13.35 -2.22
CA THR A 234 -26.87 -14.17 -3.43
C THR A 234 -25.56 -14.90 -3.77
N GLU A 235 -24.49 -14.61 -3.06
CA GLU A 235 -23.16 -15.15 -3.37
C GLU A 235 -22.42 -15.57 -2.10
N THR A 236 -21.75 -16.73 -2.19
CA THR A 236 -20.86 -17.21 -1.15
C THR A 236 -19.41 -17.04 -1.60
N GLY A 237 -18.77 -16.00 -1.09
CA GLY A 237 -17.38 -15.68 -1.41
C GLY A 237 -16.38 -16.43 -0.52
N TYR A 238 -15.11 -16.04 -0.64
CA TYR A 238 -14.03 -16.60 0.16
C TYR A 238 -14.21 -16.29 1.65
N VAL A 239 -14.66 -15.09 1.99
CA VAL A 239 -14.81 -14.61 3.37
C VAL A 239 -15.79 -15.49 4.15
N GLU A 240 -16.95 -15.80 3.54
CA GLU A 240 -17.98 -16.66 4.12
C GLU A 240 -17.50 -18.11 4.24
N LYS A 241 -16.86 -18.65 3.19
CA LYS A 241 -16.32 -20.01 3.19
C LYS A 241 -15.22 -20.21 4.23
N ALA A 242 -14.43 -19.17 4.48
CA ALA A 242 -13.36 -19.19 5.46
C ALA A 242 -13.81 -18.75 6.87
N PHE A 243 -15.11 -18.47 7.07
CA PHE A 243 -15.69 -17.98 8.33
C PHE A 243 -14.96 -16.75 8.89
N LEU A 244 -14.52 -15.84 7.99
CA LEU A 244 -13.86 -14.62 8.41
C LEU A 244 -14.89 -13.57 8.84
N PRO A 245 -14.59 -12.76 9.87
CA PRO A 245 -15.51 -11.72 10.32
C PRO A 245 -15.65 -10.62 9.24
N PRO A 246 -16.83 -9.97 9.15
CA PRO A 246 -16.97 -8.80 8.29
C PRO A 246 -16.04 -7.67 8.75
N VAL A 247 -15.52 -6.91 7.82
CA VAL A 247 -14.59 -5.81 8.08
C VAL A 247 -15.12 -4.49 7.53
N THR A 248 -14.67 -3.37 8.09
CA THR A 248 -14.98 -2.05 7.57
C THR A 248 -14.23 -1.83 6.25
N LEU A 249 -14.97 -1.55 5.17
CA LEU A 249 -14.42 -1.30 3.86
C LEU A 249 -13.64 0.02 3.78
N GLY A 250 -12.66 0.06 2.90
CA GLY A 250 -11.89 1.27 2.60
C GLY A 250 -10.43 1.17 2.99
N ALA A 251 -9.73 2.27 2.83
CA ALA A 251 -8.32 2.43 3.17
C ALA A 251 -8.12 3.66 4.07
N PRO A 252 -7.10 3.67 4.94
CA PRO A 252 -6.76 4.84 5.73
C PRO A 252 -6.15 5.94 4.86
N LEU A 253 -6.20 7.19 5.35
CA LEU A 253 -5.42 8.30 4.83
C LEU A 253 -4.39 8.73 5.86
N ILE A 254 -3.18 9.03 5.40
CA ILE A 254 -2.06 9.40 6.24
C ILE A 254 -1.63 10.81 5.86
N THR A 255 -1.65 11.71 6.81
CA THR A 255 -1.19 13.10 6.62
C THR A 255 0.11 13.31 7.38
N VAL A 256 1.14 13.69 6.65
CA VAL A 256 2.42 14.12 7.21
C VAL A 256 2.44 15.65 7.20
N VAL A 257 2.53 16.25 8.38
CA VAL A 257 2.72 17.70 8.53
C VAL A 257 4.18 17.95 8.91
N PRO A 258 4.96 18.60 8.02
CA PRO A 258 6.35 18.92 8.31
C PRO A 258 6.43 20.07 9.32
N GLU A 259 6.85 19.78 10.51
CA GLU A 259 7.06 20.80 11.56
C GLU A 259 8.55 21.07 11.75
N TRP A 260 8.88 22.34 12.00
CA TRP A 260 10.26 22.80 12.19
C TRP A 260 10.37 23.54 13.51
N THR A 261 11.25 23.06 14.38
CA THR A 261 11.53 23.78 15.63
C THR A 261 12.25 25.09 15.34
N ARG A 262 12.25 26.00 16.36
CA ARG A 262 13.07 27.23 16.33
C ARG A 262 14.56 26.94 16.09
N GLN A 263 15.04 25.76 16.47
CA GLN A 263 16.42 25.29 16.25
C GLN A 263 16.62 24.60 14.90
N ARG A 264 15.69 24.80 13.94
CA ARG A 264 15.72 24.24 12.58
C ARG A 264 15.66 22.70 12.49
N ARG A 265 15.17 22.02 13.53
CA ARG A 265 14.99 20.56 13.52
C ARG A 265 13.67 20.20 12.89
N PHE A 266 13.67 19.14 12.11
CA PHE A 266 12.49 18.54 11.55
C PHE A 266 11.82 17.60 12.56
N ILE A 267 10.53 17.78 12.78
CA ILE A 267 9.68 16.92 13.61
C ILE A 267 8.39 16.70 12.81
N PRO A 268 8.26 15.57 12.09
CA PRO A 268 7.03 15.31 11.36
C PRO A 268 5.89 14.95 12.32
N SER A 269 4.75 15.60 12.17
CA SER A 269 3.50 15.16 12.78
C SER A 269 2.79 14.24 11.81
N ILE A 270 2.57 12.98 12.19
CA ILE A 270 1.88 11.98 11.37
C ILE A 270 0.50 11.76 11.97
N ARG A 271 -0.53 11.89 11.14
CA ARG A 271 -1.93 11.63 11.49
C ARG A 271 -2.47 10.54 10.57
N VAL A 272 -3.18 9.58 11.14
CA VAL A 272 -3.81 8.49 10.37
C VAL A 272 -5.30 8.55 10.61
N GLU A 273 -6.06 8.72 9.52
CA GLU A 273 -7.51 8.63 9.51
C GLU A 273 -7.87 7.21 9.02
N ALA A 274 -8.28 6.34 9.93
CA ALA A 274 -8.63 4.95 9.66
C ALA A 274 -10.15 4.74 9.48
#